data_7170bccfb9a35d8e4061806eea1f0bfb
#
_entry.id   7170bccfb9a35d8e4061806eea1f0bfb
#
_cell.length_a   1.000
_cell.length_b   1.000
_cell.length_c   1.000
_cell.angle_alpha   90.00
_cell.angle_beta   90.00
_cell.angle_gamma   90.00
#
_symmetry.space_group_name_H-M   'P 1'
#
loop_
_entity.id
_entity.type
_entity.pdbx_description
1 polymer ?
#
loop_
_entity_poly.entity_id
_entity_poly.type
_entity_poly.pdbx_seq_one_letter_code
_entity_poly.pdbx_strand_id
1 'polypeptide(L)'
;MKSGLKIGVLAVQGAFIEHKRMLESLGCECVELRQKSDICDIDALVLPGGESTVQGKLLRGLDMFDALKEKIANGLPVLATCAGLILLASHISNDDNVYFGTLPVTVKRNAYGRQLGSFEATARFDNSFDFTMTFIRAPYVEAIDD
;
A
#
# COMPACT_ATOMS: atom_id res chain seq x y z
N MET A 1 1.17 17.83 -20.68
CA MET A 1 0.88 17.10 -19.42
C MET A 1 -0.59 16.70 -19.43
N LYS A 2 -0.89 15.43 -19.19
CA LYS A 2 -2.27 15.06 -18.85
C LYS A 2 -2.65 15.84 -17.59
N SER A 3 -3.60 16.73 -17.68
CA SER A 3 -4.16 17.43 -16.53
C SER A 3 -4.89 16.38 -15.68
N GLY A 4 -4.36 16.12 -14.48
CA GLY A 4 -5.02 15.33 -13.46
C GLY A 4 -4.92 13.81 -13.67
N LEU A 5 -3.88 13.19 -13.13
CA LEU A 5 -3.90 11.74 -12.86
C LEU A 5 -5.04 11.44 -11.90
N LYS A 6 -5.85 10.45 -12.24
CA LYS A 6 -6.93 9.96 -11.39
C LYS A 6 -6.41 8.79 -10.55
N ILE A 7 -6.21 9.01 -9.28
CA ILE A 7 -5.60 8.05 -8.36
C ILE A 7 -6.66 7.46 -7.44
N GLY A 8 -6.79 6.13 -7.48
CA GLY A 8 -7.59 5.40 -6.51
C GLY A 8 -6.85 5.27 -5.19
N VAL A 9 -7.44 5.68 -4.09
CA VAL A 9 -6.92 5.46 -2.75
C VAL A 9 -7.80 4.47 -2.03
N LEU A 10 -7.25 3.30 -1.66
CA LEU A 10 -8.03 2.30 -0.94
C LEU A 10 -8.48 2.86 0.41
N ALA A 11 -9.79 2.97 0.59
CA ALA A 11 -10.40 3.70 1.72
C ALA A 11 -11.32 2.80 2.57
N VAL A 12 -10.96 1.52 2.70
CA VAL A 12 -11.71 0.57 3.53
C VAL A 12 -11.24 0.56 4.98
N GLN A 13 -9.93 0.83 5.21
CA GLN A 13 -9.33 0.91 6.54
C GLN A 13 -7.94 1.54 6.43
N GLY A 14 -7.51 2.26 7.45
CA GLY A 14 -6.15 2.80 7.57
C GLY A 14 -6.02 4.29 7.21
N ALA A 15 -4.79 4.70 6.93
CA ALA A 15 -4.39 6.11 6.74
C ALA A 15 -4.65 6.62 5.31
N PHE A 16 -5.86 6.42 4.77
CA PHE A 16 -6.19 6.81 3.40
C PHE A 16 -6.40 8.32 3.23
N ILE A 17 -6.91 9.01 4.24
CA ILE A 17 -7.15 10.46 4.20
C ILE A 17 -5.85 11.24 4.03
N GLU A 18 -4.80 10.84 4.72
CA GLU A 18 -3.47 11.47 4.66
C GLU A 18 -2.88 11.37 3.25
N HIS A 19 -2.94 10.20 2.64
CA HIS A 19 -2.52 10.00 1.24
C HIS A 19 -3.35 10.85 0.27
N LYS A 20 -4.68 10.83 0.43
CA LYS A 20 -5.58 11.61 -0.42
C LYS A 20 -5.24 13.09 -0.38
N ARG A 21 -5.12 13.68 0.82
CA ARG A 21 -4.79 15.11 0.98
C ARG A 21 -3.44 15.46 0.35
N MET A 22 -2.43 14.61 0.52
CA MET A 22 -1.13 14.84 -0.09
C MET A 22 -1.21 14.84 -1.62
N LEU A 23 -1.87 13.85 -2.20
CA LEU A 23 -2.02 13.73 -3.66
C LEU A 23 -2.85 14.89 -4.25
N GLU A 24 -3.93 15.30 -3.58
CA GLU A 24 -4.73 16.45 -3.99
C GLU A 24 -3.92 17.75 -3.94
N SER A 25 -3.03 17.91 -2.95
CA SER A 25 -2.12 19.07 -2.88
C SER A 25 -1.10 19.09 -4.04
N LEU A 26 -0.82 17.93 -4.65
CA LEU A 26 0.03 17.81 -5.85
C LEU A 26 -0.75 17.94 -7.17
N GLY A 27 -2.05 18.24 -7.11
CA GLY A 27 -2.89 18.42 -8.29
C GLY A 27 -3.48 17.14 -8.89
N CYS A 28 -3.45 16.02 -8.14
CA CYS A 28 -4.09 14.79 -8.59
C CYS A 28 -5.59 14.80 -8.27
N GLU A 29 -6.37 14.13 -9.11
CA GLU A 29 -7.74 13.74 -8.78
C GLU A 29 -7.71 12.45 -7.96
N CYS A 30 -8.33 12.42 -6.78
CA CYS A 30 -8.36 11.24 -5.92
C CYS A 30 -9.76 10.67 -5.80
N VAL A 31 -9.86 9.36 -5.96
CA VAL A 31 -11.07 8.58 -5.75
C VAL A 31 -10.88 7.65 -4.55
N GLU A 32 -11.73 7.76 -3.55
CA GLU A 32 -11.75 6.81 -2.44
C GLU A 32 -12.39 5.51 -2.89
N LEU A 33 -11.61 4.42 -2.87
CA LEU A 33 -12.11 3.09 -3.24
C LEU A 33 -12.74 2.43 -2.02
N ARG A 34 -14.06 2.41 -1.96
CA ARG A 34 -14.85 1.84 -0.87
C ARG A 34 -15.71 0.65 -1.32
N GLN A 35 -15.93 0.52 -2.61
CA GLN A 35 -16.74 -0.52 -3.23
C GLN A 35 -16.20 -0.85 -4.62
N LYS A 36 -16.60 -1.99 -5.17
CA LYS A 36 -16.09 -2.49 -6.44
C LYS A 36 -16.28 -1.52 -7.61
N SER A 37 -17.41 -0.81 -7.65
CA SER A 37 -17.70 0.17 -8.71
C SER A 37 -16.73 1.38 -8.72
N ASP A 38 -16.05 1.66 -7.60
CA ASP A 38 -15.11 2.77 -7.51
C ASP A 38 -13.77 2.47 -8.21
N ILE A 39 -13.50 1.19 -8.53
CA ILE A 39 -12.23 0.73 -9.10
C ILE A 39 -12.11 1.06 -10.60
N CYS A 40 -13.16 1.59 -11.21
CA CYS A 40 -13.16 1.96 -12.62
C CYS A 40 -12.27 3.19 -12.90
N ASP A 41 -11.62 3.20 -14.07
CA ASP A 41 -10.97 4.37 -14.66
C ASP A 41 -9.96 5.10 -13.74
N ILE A 42 -9.15 4.37 -12.98
CA ILE A 42 -8.03 4.91 -12.22
C ILE A 42 -6.71 4.70 -12.97
N ASP A 43 -5.85 5.70 -12.95
CA ASP A 43 -4.52 5.68 -13.58
C ASP A 43 -3.44 5.08 -12.66
N ALA A 44 -3.68 5.11 -11.35
CA ALA A 44 -2.79 4.54 -10.33
C ALA A 44 -3.56 4.19 -9.06
N LEU A 45 -2.96 3.41 -8.19
CA LEU A 45 -3.53 2.94 -6.93
C LEU A 45 -2.62 3.27 -5.75
N VAL A 46 -3.20 3.72 -4.65
CA VAL A 46 -2.54 3.82 -3.36
C VAL A 46 -3.14 2.80 -2.39
N LEU A 47 -2.27 1.96 -1.83
CA LEU A 47 -2.59 1.04 -0.74
C LEU A 47 -2.00 1.61 0.56
N PRO A 48 -2.83 2.21 1.43
CA PRO A 48 -2.35 2.92 2.61
C PRO A 48 -1.90 1.99 3.72
N GLY A 49 -1.14 2.54 4.66
CA GLY A 49 -0.86 1.90 5.94
C GLY A 49 -2.13 1.65 6.75
N GLY A 50 -2.07 0.69 7.64
CA GLY A 50 -3.19 0.27 8.48
C GLY A 50 -2.97 -1.15 9.00
N GLU A 51 -4.01 -1.95 9.03
CA GLU A 51 -3.97 -3.34 9.46
C GLU A 51 -4.25 -4.27 8.27
N SER A 52 -3.24 -4.97 7.78
CA SER A 52 -3.32 -5.78 6.56
C SER A 52 -4.35 -6.91 6.65
N THR A 53 -4.50 -7.53 7.82
CA THR A 53 -5.50 -8.59 8.05
C THR A 53 -6.92 -8.05 7.89
N VAL A 54 -7.19 -6.88 8.45
CA VAL A 54 -8.49 -6.20 8.34
C VAL A 54 -8.74 -5.73 6.92
N GLN A 55 -7.75 -5.10 6.28
CA GLN A 55 -7.85 -4.68 4.88
C GLN A 55 -8.14 -5.86 3.95
N GLY A 56 -7.42 -6.96 4.09
CA GLY A 56 -7.63 -8.17 3.30
C GLY A 56 -9.03 -8.76 3.47
N LYS A 57 -9.52 -8.80 4.71
CA LYS A 57 -10.87 -9.28 5.01
C LYS A 57 -11.96 -8.37 4.41
N LEU A 58 -11.80 -7.06 4.52
CA LEU A 58 -12.75 -6.09 3.95
C LEU A 58 -12.74 -6.11 2.43
N LEU A 59 -11.57 -6.21 1.80
CA LEU A 59 -11.45 -6.33 0.35
C LEU A 59 -12.23 -7.54 -0.20
N ARG A 60 -12.17 -8.67 0.48
CA ARG A 60 -12.93 -9.88 0.11
C ARG A 60 -14.41 -9.70 0.39
N GLY A 61 -14.78 -9.18 1.56
CA GLY A 61 -16.18 -8.97 1.93
C GLY A 61 -16.92 -7.96 1.05
N LEU A 62 -16.19 -7.00 0.47
CA LEU A 62 -16.74 -5.98 -0.45
C LEU A 62 -16.61 -6.37 -1.94
N ASP A 63 -16.16 -7.59 -2.24
CA ASP A 63 -15.92 -8.07 -3.61
C ASP A 63 -14.94 -7.20 -4.41
N MET A 64 -13.98 -6.58 -3.74
CA MET A 64 -12.98 -5.71 -4.35
C MET A 64 -11.65 -6.42 -4.64
N PHE A 65 -11.40 -7.54 -3.96
CA PHE A 65 -10.09 -8.19 -3.94
C PHE A 65 -9.62 -8.62 -5.33
N ASP A 66 -10.41 -9.40 -6.03
CA ASP A 66 -10.04 -9.94 -7.35
C ASP A 66 -9.93 -8.83 -8.40
N ALA A 67 -10.83 -7.85 -8.36
CA ALA A 67 -10.80 -6.72 -9.28
C ALA A 67 -9.52 -5.88 -9.13
N LEU A 68 -9.08 -5.61 -7.91
CA LEU A 68 -7.81 -4.90 -7.66
C LEU A 68 -6.61 -5.76 -8.02
N LYS A 69 -6.61 -7.05 -7.64
CA LYS A 69 -5.52 -7.97 -7.98
C LYS A 69 -5.30 -8.06 -9.49
N GLU A 70 -6.37 -8.17 -10.26
CA GLU A 70 -6.32 -8.21 -11.72
C GLU A 70 -5.72 -6.91 -12.30
N LYS A 71 -6.17 -5.74 -11.84
CA LYS A 71 -5.61 -4.46 -12.29
C LYS A 71 -4.13 -4.33 -11.97
N ILE A 72 -3.71 -4.71 -10.77
CA ILE A 72 -2.30 -4.69 -10.37
C ILE A 72 -1.47 -5.63 -11.24
N ALA A 73 -1.93 -6.86 -11.43
CA ALA A 73 -1.28 -7.85 -12.28
C ALA A 73 -1.14 -7.40 -13.75
N ASN A 74 -2.11 -6.61 -14.23
CA ASN A 74 -2.11 -6.02 -15.57
C ASN A 74 -1.31 -4.71 -15.67
N GLY A 75 -0.55 -4.35 -14.65
CA GLY A 75 0.41 -3.24 -14.70
C GLY A 75 -0.11 -1.90 -14.19
N LEU A 76 -1.22 -1.86 -13.43
CA LEU A 76 -1.62 -0.63 -12.76
C LEU A 76 -0.52 -0.19 -11.78
N PRO A 77 0.02 1.05 -11.90
CA PRO A 77 1.02 1.55 -10.96
C PRO A 77 0.47 1.61 -9.53
N VAL A 78 1.26 1.15 -8.56
CA VAL A 78 0.86 1.11 -7.14
C VAL A 78 1.90 1.76 -6.25
N LEU A 79 1.44 2.65 -5.37
CA LEU A 79 2.18 3.11 -4.19
C LEU A 79 1.60 2.41 -2.96
N ALA A 80 2.42 1.64 -2.28
CA ALA A 80 2.02 0.90 -1.09
C ALA A 80 2.88 1.27 0.12
N THR A 81 2.25 1.53 1.25
CA THR A 81 2.94 1.86 2.50
C THR A 81 2.52 0.90 3.61
N CYS A 82 3.46 0.44 4.42
CA CYS A 82 3.25 -0.41 5.60
C CYS A 82 2.34 -1.62 5.29
N ALA A 83 1.08 -1.60 5.74
CA ALA A 83 0.11 -2.66 5.44
C ALA A 83 -0.09 -2.89 3.93
N GLY A 84 -0.01 -1.84 3.12
CA GLY A 84 -0.08 -1.94 1.67
C GLY A 84 1.06 -2.78 1.07
N LEU A 85 2.27 -2.66 1.60
CA LEU A 85 3.40 -3.53 1.22
C LEU A 85 3.11 -5.00 1.53
N ILE A 86 2.53 -5.26 2.70
CA ILE A 86 2.13 -6.63 3.10
C ILE A 86 1.09 -7.21 2.14
N LEU A 87 0.13 -6.39 1.68
CA LEU A 87 -0.87 -6.82 0.70
C LEU A 87 -0.26 -7.21 -0.65
N LEU A 88 0.81 -6.55 -1.07
CA LEU A 88 1.47 -6.83 -2.35
C LEU A 88 2.43 -8.02 -2.29
N ALA A 89 3.04 -8.30 -1.15
CA ALA A 89 4.11 -9.28 -1.00
C ALA A 89 3.69 -10.69 -1.44
N SER A 90 4.60 -11.40 -2.11
CA SER A 90 4.41 -12.80 -2.50
C SER A 90 4.44 -13.74 -1.29
N HIS A 91 5.22 -13.38 -0.26
CA HIS A 91 5.33 -14.16 0.98
C HIS A 91 5.38 -13.25 2.22
N ILE A 92 4.86 -13.76 3.32
CA ILE A 92 4.96 -13.16 4.64
C ILE A 92 5.61 -14.19 5.56
N SER A 93 6.84 -13.94 6.04
CA SER A 93 7.66 -14.96 6.73
C SER A 93 7.10 -15.38 8.10
N ASN A 94 6.29 -14.54 8.73
CA ASN A 94 5.68 -14.80 10.04
C ASN A 94 4.14 -14.85 10.01
N ASP A 95 3.58 -15.15 8.84
CA ASP A 95 2.13 -15.32 8.64
C ASP A 95 1.90 -16.23 7.42
N ASP A 96 0.93 -17.12 7.47
CA ASP A 96 0.60 -18.04 6.37
C ASP A 96 -0.28 -17.40 5.28
N ASN A 97 -0.75 -16.17 5.50
CA ASN A 97 -1.59 -15.49 4.53
C ASN A 97 -0.76 -14.91 3.37
N VAL A 98 -1.32 -14.99 2.18
CA VAL A 98 -0.90 -14.23 1.00
C VAL A 98 -2.11 -13.47 0.49
N TYR A 99 -1.96 -12.16 0.26
CA TYR A 99 -3.03 -11.33 -0.26
C TYR A 99 -2.93 -11.22 -1.79
N PHE A 100 -2.58 -10.08 -2.34
CA PHE A 100 -2.44 -9.94 -3.79
C PHE A 100 -1.28 -10.79 -4.36
N GLY A 101 -0.16 -10.85 -3.65
CA GLY A 101 0.98 -11.65 -4.07
C GLY A 101 1.60 -11.24 -5.40
N THR A 102 1.55 -9.94 -5.72
CA THR A 102 1.96 -9.39 -7.03
C THR A 102 3.35 -8.78 -7.03
N LEU A 103 3.94 -8.59 -5.86
CA LEU A 103 5.31 -8.09 -5.71
C LEU A 103 6.21 -9.25 -5.23
N PRO A 104 7.28 -9.60 -5.98
CA PRO A 104 8.14 -10.75 -5.65
C PRO A 104 9.08 -10.42 -4.48
N VAL A 105 8.54 -10.25 -3.31
CA VAL A 105 9.27 -10.02 -2.06
C VAL A 105 8.70 -10.85 -0.92
N THR A 106 9.56 -11.21 0.01
CA THR A 106 9.17 -11.76 1.31
C THR A 106 9.26 -10.65 2.35
N VAL A 107 8.18 -10.42 3.07
CA VAL A 107 8.12 -9.41 4.13
C VAL A 107 7.92 -10.06 5.50
N LYS A 108 8.38 -9.39 6.53
CA LYS A 108 8.10 -9.73 7.93
C LYS A 108 7.21 -8.67 8.55
N ARG A 109 6.05 -9.08 9.07
CA ARG A 109 5.12 -8.18 9.76
C ARG A 109 5.63 -7.79 11.13
N ASN A 110 5.31 -6.57 11.58
CA ASN A 110 5.67 -6.08 12.91
C ASN A 110 7.16 -6.29 13.24
N ALA A 111 8.02 -6.10 12.26
CA ALA A 111 9.44 -6.47 12.33
C ALA A 111 10.22 -5.68 13.38
N TYR A 112 9.75 -4.49 13.72
CA TYR A 112 10.36 -3.59 14.71
C TYR A 112 9.70 -3.68 16.10
N GLY A 113 8.91 -4.73 16.34
CA GLY A 113 8.32 -5.03 17.62
C GLY A 113 7.11 -4.15 17.97
N ARG A 114 6.95 -3.85 19.27
CA ARG A 114 5.84 -3.04 19.78
C ARG A 114 6.00 -1.57 19.40
N GLN A 115 4.91 -0.80 19.47
CA GLN A 115 4.90 0.65 19.19
C GLN A 115 5.97 1.45 19.98
N LEU A 116 6.37 0.98 21.16
CA LEU A 116 7.48 1.53 21.94
C LEU A 116 8.86 1.36 21.26
N GLY A 117 8.96 0.47 20.27
CA GLY A 117 10.16 0.30 19.43
C GLY A 117 10.15 1.15 18.17
N SER A 118 9.20 2.08 18.04
CA SER A 118 9.15 3.00 16.90
C SER A 118 10.37 3.91 16.89
N PHE A 119 10.91 4.18 15.71
CA PHE A 119 12.08 5.05 15.54
C PHE A 119 11.99 5.81 14.21
N GLU A 120 12.83 6.83 14.11
CA GLU A 120 13.04 7.57 12.87
C GLU A 120 14.45 7.32 12.36
N ALA A 121 14.60 7.23 11.06
CA ALA A 121 15.89 7.14 10.39
C ALA A 121 15.87 8.01 9.14
N THR A 122 17.00 8.67 8.88
CA THR A 122 17.19 9.46 7.68
C THR A 122 18.05 8.70 6.69
N ALA A 123 17.58 8.57 5.47
CA ALA A 123 18.32 7.98 4.38
C ALA A 123 18.11 8.78 3.09
N ARG A 124 19.02 8.58 2.15
CA ARG A 124 18.96 9.27 0.87
C ARG A 124 17.93 8.58 -0.04
N PHE A 125 16.96 9.36 -0.53
CA PHE A 125 15.96 8.88 -1.47
C PHE A 125 16.47 9.11 -2.90
N ASP A 126 16.57 8.03 -3.68
CA ASP A 126 16.97 8.04 -5.10
C ASP A 126 18.24 8.87 -5.36
N ASN A 127 19.21 8.86 -4.46
CA ASN A 127 20.42 9.66 -4.51
C ASN A 127 20.21 11.19 -4.66
N SER A 128 18.99 11.70 -4.47
CA SER A 128 18.63 13.08 -4.73
C SER A 128 18.50 13.94 -3.48
N PHE A 129 17.81 13.46 -2.46
CA PHE A 129 17.61 14.20 -1.21
C PHE A 129 17.53 13.28 0.01
N ASP A 130 17.78 13.84 1.18
CA ASP A 130 17.61 13.12 2.44
C ASP A 130 16.14 13.08 2.82
N PHE A 131 15.68 11.91 3.18
CA PHE A 131 14.30 11.67 3.58
C PHE A 131 14.25 11.02 4.97
N THR A 132 13.49 11.60 5.87
CA THR A 132 13.26 11.05 7.20
C THR A 132 12.10 10.06 7.15
N MET A 133 12.40 8.83 7.51
CA MET A 133 11.44 7.72 7.55
C MET A 133 11.05 7.44 8.98
N THR A 134 9.75 7.31 9.23
CA THR A 134 9.20 6.95 10.54
C THR A 134 8.76 5.48 10.50
N PHE A 135 9.33 4.68 11.40
CA PHE A 135 9.05 3.25 11.52
C PHE A 135 8.18 2.99 12.75
N ILE A 136 6.91 2.73 12.51
CA ILE A 136 5.91 2.43 13.56
C ILE A 136 5.32 1.05 13.26
N ARG A 137 5.69 0.03 14.04
CA ARG A 137 5.27 -1.37 13.80
C ARG A 137 5.46 -1.81 12.34
N ALA A 138 6.45 -1.24 11.69
CA ALA A 138 6.62 -1.42 10.25
C ALA A 138 6.96 -2.86 9.88
N PRO A 139 6.48 -3.35 8.73
CA PRO A 139 7.09 -4.49 8.08
C PRO A 139 8.47 -4.10 7.53
N TYR A 140 9.32 -5.09 7.28
CA TYR A 140 10.48 -4.88 6.42
C TYR A 140 10.55 -5.96 5.34
N VAL A 141 11.24 -5.64 4.25
CA VAL A 141 11.53 -6.60 3.19
C VAL A 141 12.68 -7.48 3.66
N GLU A 142 12.40 -8.77 3.87
CA GLU A 142 13.36 -9.75 4.35
C GLU A 142 14.16 -10.37 3.20
N ALA A 143 13.51 -10.56 2.05
CA ALA A 143 14.13 -11.09 0.84
C ALA A 143 13.44 -10.56 -0.41
N ILE A 144 14.18 -10.50 -1.50
CA ILE A 144 13.64 -10.31 -2.85
C ILE A 144 13.57 -11.70 -3.47
N ASP A 145 12.39 -12.07 -3.92
CA ASP A 145 12.13 -13.38 -4.50
C ASP A 145 12.44 -13.35 -6.00
N ASP A 146 12.89 -14.48 -6.54
CA ASP A 146 13.19 -14.62 -7.99
C ASP A 146 11.91 -14.79 -8.83
#